data_721ee9672c2d733ece95440dca810534
#
_entry.id   721ee9672c2d733ece95440dca810534
#
_cell.length_a   1.000
_cell.length_b   1.000
_cell.length_c   1.000
_cell.angle_alpha   90.00
_cell.angle_beta   90.00
_cell.angle_gamma   90.00
#
_symmetry.space_group_name_H-M   'P 1'
#
loop_
_entity.id
_entity.type
_entity.pdbx_description
1 polymer ?
#
loop_
_entity_poly.entity_id
_entity_poly.type
_entity_poly.pdbx_seq_one_letter_code
_entity_poly.pdbx_strand_id
1 'polypeptide(L)'
;MPHVNYLAVLVAAIVVFVLGWLWYSPFLFYKPWMRARGMDPDAAMAGAKMPAGKLVIEFLRCIVLAFVIAHFVALLGIGNWFIAAHFGVLLWIGFPVVLLVGSILWENMPVKVAAIHAGDWLVKLLVIPIILSVWH
;
A
#
# COMPACT_ATOMS: atom_id res chain seq x y z
N MET A 1 -9.38 11.84 24.48
CA MET A 1 -9.07 10.84 23.45
C MET A 1 -8.80 11.54 22.13
N PRO A 2 -7.74 11.13 21.41
CA PRO A 2 -7.51 11.68 20.08
C PRO A 2 -8.71 11.40 19.17
N HIS A 3 -9.10 12.39 18.42
CA HIS A 3 -10.24 12.30 17.52
C HIS A 3 -9.79 11.76 16.16
N VAL A 4 -10.43 10.71 15.70
CA VAL A 4 -10.21 10.11 14.39
C VAL A 4 -11.35 10.49 13.46
N ASN A 5 -11.02 11.07 12.31
CA ASN A 5 -12.00 11.38 11.26
C ASN A 5 -12.23 10.13 10.41
N TYR A 6 -13.32 9.40 10.69
CA TYR A 6 -13.60 8.15 9.98
C TYR A 6 -13.94 8.33 8.49
N LEU A 7 -14.46 9.51 8.11
CA LEU A 7 -14.67 9.81 6.70
C LEU A 7 -13.34 9.93 5.96
N ALA A 8 -12.35 10.59 6.58
CA ALA A 8 -11.00 10.68 6.02
C ALA A 8 -10.34 9.30 5.93
N VAL A 9 -10.57 8.41 6.90
CA VAL A 9 -10.11 7.02 6.86
C VAL A 9 -10.69 6.30 5.64
N LEU A 10 -11.99 6.42 5.43
CA LEU A 10 -12.65 5.78 4.29
C LEU A 10 -12.12 6.32 2.96
N VAL A 11 -11.97 7.64 2.83
CA VAL A 11 -11.44 8.26 1.61
C VAL A 11 -9.99 7.84 1.38
N ALA A 12 -9.15 7.83 2.40
CA ALA A 12 -7.76 7.37 2.28
C ALA A 12 -7.71 5.91 1.82
N ALA A 13 -8.56 5.05 2.38
CA ALA A 13 -8.65 3.64 1.97
C ALA A 13 -9.05 3.49 0.51
N ILE A 14 -10.03 4.26 0.04
CA ILE A 14 -10.48 4.25 -1.35
C ILE A 14 -9.34 4.70 -2.27
N VAL A 15 -8.66 5.79 -1.92
CA VAL A 15 -7.57 6.34 -2.73
C VAL A 15 -6.45 5.32 -2.88
N VAL A 16 -5.98 4.70 -1.79
CA VAL A 16 -4.89 3.73 -1.87
C VAL A 16 -5.33 2.41 -2.50
N PHE A 17 -6.60 2.04 -2.38
CA PHE A 17 -7.14 0.89 -3.11
C PHE A 17 -7.05 1.12 -4.63
N VAL A 18 -7.48 2.29 -5.11
CA VAL A 18 -7.42 2.65 -6.53
C VAL A 18 -5.97 2.77 -7.01
N LEU A 19 -5.10 3.41 -6.21
CA LEU A 19 -3.67 3.53 -6.55
C LEU A 19 -2.99 2.16 -6.60
N GLY A 20 -3.32 1.25 -5.69
CA GLY A 20 -2.80 -0.12 -5.69
C GLY A 20 -3.27 -0.90 -6.92
N TRP A 21 -4.53 -0.77 -7.28
CA TRP A 21 -5.05 -1.36 -8.51
C TRP A 21 -4.29 -0.84 -9.74
N LEU A 22 -4.08 0.47 -9.81
CA LEU A 22 -3.33 1.10 -10.90
C LEU A 22 -1.86 0.64 -10.91
N TRP A 23 -1.23 0.50 -9.72
CA TRP A 23 0.16 0.08 -9.57
C TRP A 23 0.41 -1.28 -10.22
N TYR A 24 -0.49 -2.23 -9.99
CA TYR A 24 -0.40 -3.59 -10.54
C TYR A 24 -1.17 -3.75 -11.86
N SER A 25 -1.59 -2.63 -12.49
CA SER A 25 -2.29 -2.68 -13.75
C SER A 25 -1.33 -2.84 -14.94
N PRO A 26 -1.84 -3.26 -16.12
CA PRO A 26 -1.02 -3.30 -17.34
C PRO A 26 -0.41 -1.96 -17.74
N PHE A 27 -0.95 -0.85 -17.26
CA PHE A 27 -0.43 0.49 -17.51
C PHE A 27 0.87 0.78 -16.74
N LEU A 28 1.13 0.08 -15.63
CA LEU A 28 2.30 0.31 -14.79
C LEU A 28 3.13 -0.98 -14.63
N PHE A 29 2.96 -1.71 -13.52
CA PHE A 29 3.90 -2.75 -13.12
C PHE A 29 3.40 -4.18 -13.32
N TYR A 30 2.22 -4.38 -13.92
CA TYR A 30 1.68 -5.73 -14.09
C TYR A 30 2.63 -6.64 -14.86
N LYS A 31 3.11 -6.21 -16.02
CA LYS A 31 3.99 -7.03 -16.86
C LYS A 31 5.36 -7.30 -16.21
N PRO A 32 6.09 -6.30 -15.68
CA PRO A 32 7.33 -6.56 -14.96
C PRO A 32 7.15 -7.46 -13.74
N TRP A 33 6.05 -7.26 -13.00
CA TRP A 33 5.73 -8.04 -11.82
C TRP A 33 5.49 -9.51 -12.17
N MET A 34 4.67 -9.78 -13.19
CA MET A 34 4.39 -11.15 -13.63
C MET A 34 5.63 -11.84 -14.18
N ARG A 35 6.44 -11.14 -14.98
CA ARG A 35 7.70 -11.69 -15.50
C ARG A 35 8.69 -12.01 -14.39
N ALA A 36 8.80 -11.15 -13.40
CA ALA A 36 9.68 -11.37 -12.25
C ALA A 36 9.24 -12.57 -11.42
N ARG A 37 7.95 -12.93 -11.45
CA ARG A 37 7.39 -14.11 -10.81
C ARG A 37 7.52 -15.39 -11.67
N GLY A 38 8.12 -15.28 -12.87
CA GLY A 38 8.26 -16.40 -13.79
C GLY A 38 7.00 -16.73 -14.57
N MET A 39 6.04 -15.80 -14.65
CA MET A 39 4.76 -15.99 -15.36
C MET A 39 4.74 -15.18 -16.65
N ASP A 40 4.06 -15.71 -17.69
CA ASP A 40 3.79 -14.95 -18.90
C ASP A 40 2.63 -13.97 -18.66
N PRO A 41 2.87 -12.65 -18.75
CA PRO A 41 1.80 -11.68 -18.50
C PRO A 41 0.62 -11.78 -19.46
N ASP A 42 0.89 -12.07 -20.73
CA ASP A 42 -0.18 -12.16 -21.74
C ASP A 42 -1.06 -13.40 -21.52
N ALA A 43 -0.46 -14.54 -21.19
CA ALA A 43 -1.21 -15.74 -20.84
C ALA A 43 -2.01 -15.57 -19.55
N ALA A 44 -1.42 -14.92 -18.54
CA ALA A 44 -2.10 -14.64 -17.28
C ALA A 44 -3.30 -13.71 -17.47
N MET A 45 -3.18 -12.67 -18.32
CA MET A 45 -4.30 -11.76 -18.64
C MET A 45 -5.44 -12.46 -19.39
N ALA A 46 -5.10 -13.34 -20.31
CA ALA A 46 -6.11 -14.04 -21.13
C ALA A 46 -7.03 -14.93 -20.30
N GLY A 47 -6.55 -15.47 -19.17
CA GLY A 47 -7.32 -16.35 -18.29
C GLY A 47 -7.83 -15.70 -17.01
N ALA A 48 -7.47 -14.44 -16.76
CA ALA A 48 -7.68 -13.87 -15.44
C ALA A 48 -9.04 -13.18 -15.30
N LYS A 49 -9.90 -13.76 -14.47
CA LYS A 49 -10.96 -13.00 -13.80
C LYS A 49 -10.50 -12.76 -12.37
N MET A 50 -10.47 -11.48 -11.95
CA MET A 50 -10.21 -11.14 -10.56
C MET A 50 -11.43 -11.55 -9.72
N PRO A 51 -11.31 -12.53 -8.80
CA PRO A 51 -12.44 -12.91 -7.96
C PRO A 51 -12.91 -11.72 -7.09
N ALA A 52 -14.22 -11.50 -7.04
CA ALA A 52 -14.80 -10.43 -6.24
C ALA A 52 -14.39 -10.52 -4.76
N GLY A 53 -14.24 -11.74 -4.22
CA GLY A 53 -13.79 -11.95 -2.84
C GLY A 53 -12.38 -11.41 -2.57
N LYS A 54 -11.47 -11.52 -3.52
CA LYS A 54 -10.12 -10.95 -3.38
C LYS A 54 -10.14 -9.44 -3.37
N LEU A 55 -10.99 -8.82 -4.18
CA LEU A 55 -11.15 -7.36 -4.21
C LEU A 55 -11.73 -6.84 -2.89
N VAL A 56 -12.71 -7.54 -2.32
CA VAL A 56 -13.29 -7.18 -1.02
C VAL A 56 -12.23 -7.26 0.07
N ILE A 57 -11.46 -8.34 0.12
CA ILE A 57 -10.39 -8.51 1.11
C ILE A 57 -9.33 -7.42 0.95
N GLU A 58 -8.94 -7.11 -0.28
CA GLU A 58 -7.95 -6.05 -0.54
C GLU A 58 -8.46 -4.68 -0.06
N PHE A 59 -9.72 -4.38 -0.31
CA PHE A 59 -10.33 -3.14 0.19
C PHE A 59 -10.35 -3.11 1.73
N LEU A 60 -10.71 -4.22 2.38
CA LEU A 60 -10.68 -4.32 3.84
C LEU A 60 -9.26 -4.13 4.39
N ARG A 61 -8.25 -4.68 3.71
CA ARG A 61 -6.85 -4.44 4.09
C ARG A 61 -6.50 -2.95 4.03
N CYS A 62 -6.95 -2.25 3.00
CA CYS A 62 -6.76 -0.81 2.88
C CYS A 62 -7.46 -0.04 4.01
N ILE A 63 -8.67 -0.44 4.37
CA ILE A 63 -9.41 0.16 5.49
C ILE A 63 -8.66 -0.04 6.81
N VAL A 64 -8.21 -1.25 7.09
CA VAL A 64 -7.46 -1.55 8.32
C VAL A 64 -6.17 -0.72 8.38
N LEU A 65 -5.44 -0.66 7.28
CA LEU A 65 -4.21 0.13 7.20
C LEU A 65 -4.49 1.61 7.48
N ALA A 66 -5.49 2.19 6.81
CA ALA A 66 -5.86 3.60 6.99
C ALA A 66 -6.35 3.88 8.41
N PHE A 67 -7.13 2.97 8.97
CA PHE A 67 -7.65 3.07 10.34
C PHE A 67 -6.51 3.10 11.37
N VAL A 68 -5.56 2.20 11.27
CA VAL A 68 -4.42 2.13 12.20
C VAL A 68 -3.55 3.38 12.07
N ILE A 69 -3.24 3.80 10.85
CA ILE A 69 -2.44 5.01 10.62
C ILE A 69 -3.16 6.24 11.14
N ALA A 70 -4.49 6.32 10.98
CA ALA A 70 -5.28 7.43 11.52
C ALA A 70 -5.13 7.57 13.04
N HIS A 71 -5.08 6.45 13.75
CA HIS A 71 -4.83 6.46 15.19
C HIS A 71 -3.43 6.97 15.53
N PHE A 72 -2.41 6.55 14.79
CA PHE A 72 -1.06 7.08 14.98
C PHE A 72 -0.98 8.57 14.69
N VAL A 73 -1.59 9.02 13.61
CA VAL A 73 -1.62 10.45 13.26
C VAL A 73 -2.27 11.26 14.39
N ALA A 74 -3.38 10.78 14.93
CA ALA A 74 -4.08 11.43 16.03
C ALA A 74 -3.26 11.41 17.32
N LEU A 75 -2.69 10.26 17.69
CA LEU A 75 -1.90 10.10 18.92
C LEU A 75 -0.63 10.96 18.90
N LEU A 76 0.00 11.08 17.75
CA LEU A 76 1.24 11.84 17.59
C LEU A 76 1.00 13.33 17.29
N GLY A 77 -0.26 13.73 17.10
CA GLY A 77 -0.61 15.09 16.81
C GLY A 77 -0.09 15.58 15.45
N ILE A 78 -0.03 14.71 14.45
CA ILE A 78 0.49 15.06 13.13
C ILE A 78 -0.58 15.86 12.36
N GLY A 79 -0.37 17.17 12.24
CA GLY A 79 -1.28 18.08 11.53
C GLY A 79 -0.68 18.74 10.30
N ASN A 80 0.48 18.28 9.85
CA ASN A 80 1.24 18.87 8.75
C ASN A 80 1.63 17.78 7.76
N TRP A 81 1.41 18.03 6.46
CA TRP A 81 1.70 17.05 5.41
C TRP A 81 3.17 16.66 5.35
N PHE A 82 4.09 17.58 5.64
CA PHE A 82 5.52 17.32 5.59
C PHE A 82 5.95 16.35 6.71
N ILE A 83 5.44 16.57 7.91
CA ILE A 83 5.68 15.66 9.04
C ILE A 83 5.01 14.31 8.78
N ALA A 84 3.82 14.31 8.18
CA ALA A 84 3.14 13.09 7.79
C ALA A 84 3.94 12.28 6.77
N ALA A 85 4.57 12.95 5.80
CA ALA A 85 5.45 12.30 4.83
C ALA A 85 6.68 11.66 5.50
N HIS A 86 7.30 12.34 6.45
CA HIS A 86 8.41 11.78 7.24
C HIS A 86 7.96 10.55 8.02
N PHE A 87 6.82 10.65 8.68
CA PHE A 87 6.23 9.51 9.40
C PHE A 87 6.00 8.33 8.48
N GLY A 88 5.45 8.57 7.29
CA GLY A 88 5.22 7.52 6.30
C GLY A 88 6.51 6.84 5.82
N VAL A 89 7.57 7.63 5.58
CA VAL A 89 8.88 7.09 5.17
C VAL A 89 9.48 6.24 6.28
N LEU A 90 9.39 6.67 7.53
CA LEU A 90 9.90 5.89 8.68
C LEU A 90 9.14 4.57 8.82
N LEU A 91 7.82 4.58 8.68
CA LEU A 91 7.02 3.35 8.69
C LEU A 91 7.44 2.44 7.54
N TRP A 92 7.67 2.98 6.36
CA TRP A 92 8.09 2.22 5.20
C TRP A 92 9.43 1.52 5.41
N ILE A 93 10.42 2.24 5.92
CA ILE A 93 11.75 1.69 6.18
C ILE A 93 11.68 0.59 7.26
N GLY A 94 10.91 0.82 8.33
CA GLY A 94 10.90 -0.06 9.51
C GLY A 94 10.03 -1.29 9.35
N PHE A 95 9.04 -1.29 8.48
CA PHE A 95 8.08 -2.38 8.36
C PHE A 95 8.11 -3.04 6.98
N PRO A 96 7.53 -2.48 5.91
CA PRO A 96 7.51 -3.18 4.62
C PRO A 96 8.90 -3.51 4.09
N VAL A 97 9.85 -2.59 4.14
CA VAL A 97 11.20 -2.83 3.63
C VAL A 97 11.87 -3.96 4.41
N VAL A 98 11.79 -3.95 5.72
CA VAL A 98 12.36 -5.01 6.57
C VAL A 98 11.72 -6.36 6.25
N LEU A 99 10.38 -6.39 6.11
CA LEU A 99 9.66 -7.62 5.79
C LEU A 99 10.04 -8.15 4.40
N LEU A 100 10.16 -7.29 3.41
CA LEU A 100 10.51 -7.68 2.04
C LEU A 100 11.95 -8.13 1.93
N VAL A 101 12.88 -7.51 2.65
CA VAL A 101 14.28 -7.99 2.73
C VAL A 101 14.30 -9.39 3.33
N GLY A 102 13.52 -9.64 4.37
CA GLY A 102 13.36 -10.98 4.95
C GLY A 102 12.84 -11.99 3.93
N SER A 103 11.86 -11.60 3.12
CA SER A 103 11.32 -12.45 2.07
C SER A 103 12.35 -12.78 0.98
N ILE A 104 13.22 -11.82 0.63
CA ILE A 104 14.32 -12.07 -0.31
C ILE A 104 15.32 -13.08 0.29
N LEU A 105 15.70 -12.89 1.57
CA LEU A 105 16.73 -13.71 2.21
C LEU A 105 16.25 -15.13 2.51
N TRP A 106 15.03 -15.29 3.02
CA TRP A 106 14.57 -16.55 3.59
C TRP A 106 13.53 -17.28 2.74
N GLU A 107 12.83 -16.57 1.85
CA GLU A 107 11.78 -17.15 1.01
C GLU A 107 12.14 -17.13 -0.48
N ASN A 108 13.35 -16.71 -0.82
CA ASN A 108 13.84 -16.62 -2.20
C ASN A 108 12.96 -15.74 -3.10
N MET A 109 12.34 -14.71 -2.54
CA MET A 109 11.58 -13.76 -3.34
C MET A 109 12.52 -13.04 -4.31
N PRO A 110 12.17 -12.95 -5.62
CA PRO A 110 12.98 -12.17 -6.56
C PRO A 110 13.06 -10.71 -6.11
N VAL A 111 14.27 -10.13 -6.17
CA VAL A 111 14.51 -8.74 -5.76
C VAL A 111 13.58 -7.78 -6.52
N LYS A 112 13.32 -8.03 -7.79
CA LYS A 112 12.44 -7.20 -8.61
C LYS A 112 11.00 -7.23 -8.10
N VAL A 113 10.49 -8.38 -7.69
CA VAL A 113 9.16 -8.51 -7.07
C VAL A 113 9.10 -7.72 -5.77
N ALA A 114 10.11 -7.87 -4.91
CA ALA A 114 10.19 -7.12 -3.66
C ALA A 114 10.23 -5.61 -3.89
N ALA A 115 10.99 -5.16 -4.88
CA ALA A 115 11.08 -3.73 -5.22
C ALA A 115 9.74 -3.16 -5.69
N ILE A 116 8.98 -3.91 -6.48
CA ILE A 116 7.64 -3.50 -6.93
C ILE A 116 6.69 -3.38 -5.74
N HIS A 117 6.69 -4.36 -4.85
CA HIS A 117 5.89 -4.31 -3.62
C HIS A 117 6.31 -3.16 -2.69
N ALA A 118 7.62 -2.93 -2.56
CA ALA A 118 8.14 -1.83 -1.74
C ALA A 118 7.65 -0.47 -2.26
N GLY A 119 7.63 -0.28 -3.58
CA GLY A 119 7.10 0.94 -4.19
C GLY A 119 5.61 1.15 -3.90
N ASP A 120 4.80 0.10 -4.01
CA ASP A 120 3.36 0.14 -3.67
C ASP A 120 3.16 0.53 -2.20
N TRP A 121 3.92 -0.08 -1.29
CA TRP A 121 3.85 0.27 0.13
C TRP A 121 4.29 1.70 0.40
N LEU A 122 5.31 2.20 -0.30
CA LEU A 122 5.76 3.59 -0.16
C LEU A 122 4.64 4.56 -0.52
N VAL A 123 3.95 4.32 -1.65
CA VAL A 123 2.81 5.15 -2.07
C VAL A 123 1.72 5.15 -0.99
N LYS A 124 1.34 3.99 -0.49
CA LYS A 124 0.30 3.87 0.56
C LYS A 124 0.70 4.59 1.83
N LEU A 125 1.93 4.39 2.29
CA LEU A 125 2.42 4.96 3.55
C LEU A 125 2.73 6.46 3.45
N LEU A 126 2.81 7.02 2.26
CA LEU A 126 2.87 8.47 2.06
C LEU A 126 1.47 9.07 1.95
N VAL A 127 0.62 8.48 1.11
CA VAL A 127 -0.71 9.02 0.80
C VAL A 127 -1.62 9.02 2.02
N ILE A 128 -1.69 7.92 2.76
CA ILE A 128 -2.60 7.80 3.90
C ILE A 128 -2.31 8.83 4.99
N PRO A 129 -1.08 8.92 5.53
CA PRO A 129 -0.83 9.89 6.60
C PRO A 129 -0.95 11.33 6.11
N ILE A 130 -0.61 11.62 4.84
CA ILE A 130 -0.77 12.97 4.29
C ILE A 130 -2.25 13.36 4.24
N ILE A 131 -3.12 12.51 3.73
CA ILE A 131 -4.56 12.78 3.71
C ILE A 131 -5.09 13.01 5.13
N LEU A 132 -4.72 12.14 6.06
CA LEU A 132 -5.20 12.20 7.44
C LEU A 132 -4.64 13.40 8.20
N SER A 133 -3.45 13.89 7.84
CA SER A 133 -2.86 15.04 8.49
C SER A 133 -3.52 16.36 8.10
N VAL A 134 -4.02 16.46 6.87
CA VAL A 134 -4.63 17.68 6.34
C VAL A 134 -6.16 17.66 6.45
N TRP A 135 -6.75 16.52 6.76
CA TRP A 135 -8.18 16.36 6.92
C TRP A 135 -8.47 15.64 8.24
N HIS A 136 -8.58 16.41 9.28
CA HIS A 136 -8.83 15.92 10.63
C HIS A 136 -10.03 16.60 11.33
#